data_7a2597dbd026045120f68b402333fc16
#
_entry.id   7a2597dbd026045120f68b402333fc16
#
_cell.length_a   1.000
_cell.length_b   1.000
_cell.length_c   1.000
_cell.angle_alpha   90.00
_cell.angle_beta   90.00
_cell.angle_gamma   90.00
#
_symmetry.space_group_name_H-M   'P 1'
#
loop_
_entity.id
_entity.type
_entity.pdbx_description
1 polymer ?
#
loop_
_entity_poly.entity_id
_entity_poly.type
_entity_poly.pdbx_seq_one_letter_code
_entity_poly.pdbx_strand_id
1 'polypeptide(L)'
;MIALGAAILFTCGQGVGLSVERNKVLIANTVDGTKQPSYVLLPDTFDPSGSPVPLLVSLHSWSGDLEQRNEPLETLANARGWICLLPNFRGRNDHPEACGSEIAQQDILDAVEWVKANYPVDRRRIYLTGSSGGGHMTMMMVGRHPNVWAAASAWVGISDLAAWYQKHSAEDDGYGQMMRKVCGGKPGDSDAIDQQYRQRSPLTYLHQAVGVPLDIAAGVHDGYTGSVPVRHSLEAFNAIAKADGSTAITEDEIEQISRPDGRLDLPHASDQVADASFGREIYLRRHAKHARVTIFEGGHEGIAGASIAWLEQHAKQD
;
A
#
# COMPACT_ATOMS: atom_id res chain seq x y z
N MET A 1 53.55 30.67 30.78
CA MET A 1 52.26 30.94 30.18
C MET A 1 51.72 29.60 29.67
N ILE A 2 50.83 29.00 30.43
CA ILE A 2 50.22 27.66 30.12
C ILE A 2 48.82 27.97 29.62
N ALA A 3 48.52 27.64 28.37
CA ALA A 3 47.20 27.77 27.79
C ALA A 3 46.36 26.54 28.13
N LEU A 4 45.28 26.71 28.89
CA LEU A 4 44.24 25.71 29.10
C LEU A 4 43.35 25.65 27.87
N GLY A 5 43.36 24.53 27.16
CA GLY A 5 42.38 24.21 26.14
C GLY A 5 41.10 23.64 26.79
N ALA A 6 39.96 24.33 26.64
CA ALA A 6 38.68 23.80 27.07
C ALA A 6 38.16 22.81 26.00
N ALA A 7 38.01 21.55 26.38
CA ALA A 7 37.34 20.54 25.59
C ALA A 7 35.82 20.68 25.76
N ILE A 8 35.11 21.05 24.67
CA ILE A 8 33.65 21.03 24.64
C ILE A 8 33.23 19.57 24.36
N LEU A 9 32.70 18.91 25.36
CA LEU A 9 32.01 17.63 25.22
C LEU A 9 30.64 17.83 24.59
N PHE A 10 30.49 17.45 23.33
CA PHE A 10 29.18 17.27 22.73
C PHE A 10 28.57 15.99 23.32
N THR A 11 27.62 16.14 24.23
CA THR A 11 26.73 15.04 24.62
C THR A 11 25.76 14.78 23.47
N CYS A 12 25.97 13.69 22.77
CA CYS A 12 25.01 13.14 21.82
C CYS A 12 23.76 12.73 22.62
N GLY A 13 22.76 13.58 22.66
CA GLY A 13 21.46 13.24 23.21
C GLY A 13 20.87 12.09 22.38
N GLN A 14 20.79 10.89 22.96
CA GLN A 14 19.98 9.81 22.42
C GLN A 14 18.53 10.30 22.46
N GLY A 15 17.98 10.66 21.28
CA GLY A 15 16.58 10.92 21.12
C GLY A 15 15.82 9.63 21.46
N VAL A 16 15.16 9.61 22.61
CA VAL A 16 14.15 8.61 22.95
C VAL A 16 13.04 8.80 21.92
N GLY A 17 12.98 7.96 20.93
CA GLY A 17 11.87 7.91 19.99
C GLY A 17 10.60 7.64 20.79
N LEU A 18 9.79 8.67 21.01
CA LEU A 18 8.46 8.52 21.58
C LEU A 18 7.67 7.62 20.64
N SER A 19 7.38 6.41 21.05
CA SER A 19 6.48 5.53 20.30
C SER A 19 5.08 6.14 20.35
N VAL A 20 4.49 6.41 19.18
CA VAL A 20 3.11 6.88 19.09
C VAL A 20 2.19 5.89 19.81
N GLU A 21 1.33 6.37 20.69
CA GLU A 21 0.40 5.54 21.45
C GLU A 21 -0.62 4.88 20.51
N ARG A 22 -0.79 3.56 20.64
CA ARG A 22 -1.70 2.75 19.84
C ARG A 22 -2.94 2.38 20.63
N ASN A 23 -4.05 3.04 20.36
CA ASN A 23 -5.33 2.79 21.01
C ASN A 23 -6.06 1.65 20.29
N LYS A 24 -6.19 0.48 20.94
CA LYS A 24 -6.90 -0.68 20.39
C LYS A 24 -8.39 -0.54 20.58
N VAL A 25 -9.14 -0.62 19.47
CA VAL A 25 -10.60 -0.57 19.44
C VAL A 25 -11.17 -1.82 18.78
N LEU A 26 -12.40 -2.20 19.14
CA LEU A 26 -13.13 -3.30 18.50
C LEU A 26 -14.28 -2.72 17.71
N ILE A 27 -14.30 -2.95 16.41
CA ILE A 27 -15.27 -2.39 15.47
C ILE A 27 -16.09 -3.54 14.90
N ALA A 28 -17.41 -3.43 14.95
CA ALA A 28 -18.31 -4.44 14.40
C ALA A 28 -18.38 -4.30 12.87
N ASN A 29 -18.19 -5.41 12.16
CA ASN A 29 -18.47 -5.49 10.74
C ASN A 29 -19.98 -5.43 10.50
N THR A 30 -20.41 -4.53 9.62
CA THR A 30 -21.85 -4.28 9.36
C THR A 30 -22.53 -5.41 8.59
N VAL A 31 -21.77 -6.33 7.96
CA VAL A 31 -22.31 -7.46 7.18
C VAL A 31 -22.52 -8.70 8.06
N ASP A 32 -21.53 -9.08 8.87
CA ASP A 32 -21.57 -10.34 9.64
C ASP A 32 -21.58 -10.15 11.15
N GLY A 33 -21.46 -8.92 11.64
CA GLY A 33 -21.47 -8.57 13.06
C GLY A 33 -20.23 -8.95 13.84
N THR A 34 -19.22 -9.56 13.20
CA THR A 34 -17.95 -9.91 13.88
C THR A 34 -17.21 -8.65 14.30
N LYS A 35 -16.58 -8.69 15.48
CA LYS A 35 -15.79 -7.56 15.97
C LYS A 35 -14.35 -7.71 15.53
N GLN A 36 -13.90 -6.81 14.67
CA GLN A 36 -12.51 -6.73 14.23
C GLN A 36 -11.73 -5.70 15.05
N PRO A 37 -10.56 -6.06 15.56
CA PRO A 37 -9.70 -5.10 16.23
C PRO A 37 -9.05 -4.15 15.23
N SER A 38 -8.84 -2.90 15.66
CA SER A 38 -8.08 -1.90 14.91
C SER A 38 -7.25 -1.09 15.89
N TYR A 39 -6.09 -0.60 15.45
CA TYR A 39 -5.38 0.43 16.18
C TYR A 39 -5.69 1.80 15.61
N VAL A 40 -5.96 2.77 16.48
CA VAL A 40 -6.06 4.19 16.16
C VAL A 40 -4.93 4.92 16.87
N LEU A 41 -4.10 5.62 16.10
CA LEU A 41 -3.00 6.43 16.59
C LEU A 41 -3.39 7.90 16.39
N LEU A 42 -3.48 8.62 17.49
CA LEU A 42 -3.72 10.06 17.46
C LEU A 42 -2.37 10.78 17.45
N PRO A 43 -2.21 11.84 16.63
CA PRO A 43 -0.95 12.58 16.65
C PRO A 43 -0.77 13.33 17.98
N ASP A 44 0.46 13.58 18.38
CA ASP A 44 0.80 14.29 19.62
C ASP A 44 0.14 15.68 19.72
N THR A 45 -0.15 16.29 18.57
CA THR A 45 -0.82 17.60 18.45
C THR A 45 -2.34 17.50 18.37
N PHE A 46 -2.92 16.30 18.58
CA PHE A 46 -4.35 16.09 18.42
C PHE A 46 -5.18 16.86 19.46
N ASP A 47 -6.12 17.66 18.97
CA ASP A 47 -7.13 18.35 19.79
C ASP A 47 -8.53 17.87 19.35
N PRO A 48 -9.31 17.19 20.21
CA PRO A 48 -10.64 16.72 19.87
C PRO A 48 -11.66 17.84 19.59
N SER A 49 -11.36 19.08 20.03
CA SER A 49 -12.16 20.30 19.78
C SER A 49 -11.59 21.13 18.62
N GLY A 50 -10.46 20.72 18.07
CA GLY A 50 -9.73 21.42 17.01
C GLY A 50 -10.32 21.23 15.61
N SER A 51 -9.63 21.79 14.63
CA SER A 51 -9.99 21.61 13.22
C SER A 51 -9.84 20.15 12.79
N PRO A 52 -10.70 19.65 11.86
CA PRO A 52 -10.59 18.30 11.33
C PRO A 52 -9.22 18.02 10.71
N VAL A 53 -8.66 16.83 11.00
CA VAL A 53 -7.33 16.42 10.56
C VAL A 53 -7.41 15.26 9.56
N PRO A 54 -6.40 15.05 8.68
CA PRO A 54 -6.37 13.93 7.75
C PRO A 54 -6.38 12.57 8.46
N LEU A 55 -6.92 11.56 7.77
CA LEU A 55 -6.89 10.17 8.17
C LEU A 55 -6.00 9.37 7.21
N LEU A 56 -4.98 8.71 7.74
CA LEU A 56 -4.17 7.72 7.01
C LEU A 56 -4.59 6.31 7.44
N VAL A 57 -5.03 5.50 6.49
CA VAL A 57 -5.31 4.07 6.68
C VAL A 57 -4.10 3.28 6.18
N SER A 58 -3.46 2.51 7.08
CA SER A 58 -2.28 1.70 6.78
C SER A 58 -2.62 0.21 6.91
N LEU A 59 -2.43 -0.52 5.81
CA LEU A 59 -2.82 -1.93 5.70
C LEU A 59 -1.60 -2.85 5.89
N HIS A 60 -1.76 -3.90 6.72
CA HIS A 60 -0.72 -4.89 6.97
C HIS A 60 -0.43 -5.77 5.74
N SER A 61 0.73 -6.44 5.72
CA SER A 61 1.19 -7.29 4.62
C SER A 61 0.47 -8.66 4.59
N TRP A 62 0.82 -9.50 3.60
CA TRP A 62 0.17 -10.81 3.36
C TRP A 62 0.16 -11.72 4.60
N SER A 63 1.32 -11.88 5.23
CA SER A 63 1.48 -12.74 6.41
C SER A 63 1.38 -11.97 7.73
N GLY A 64 1.09 -10.66 7.66
CA GLY A 64 0.91 -9.78 8.81
C GLY A 64 -0.53 -9.81 9.33
N ASP A 65 -0.70 -9.14 10.43
CA ASP A 65 -1.98 -8.86 11.07
C ASP A 65 -1.93 -7.48 11.75
N LEU A 66 -2.88 -7.20 12.61
CA LEU A 66 -2.97 -5.97 13.40
C LEU A 66 -1.67 -5.57 14.12
N GLU A 67 -0.87 -6.54 14.54
CA GLU A 67 0.34 -6.27 15.32
C GLU A 67 1.53 -5.83 14.46
N GLN A 68 1.42 -5.92 13.13
CA GLN A 68 2.45 -5.42 12.23
C GLN A 68 2.63 -3.91 12.39
N ARG A 69 3.90 -3.48 12.53
CA ARG A 69 4.28 -2.08 12.65
C ARG A 69 4.92 -1.55 11.39
N ASN A 70 4.62 -0.29 11.10
CA ASN A 70 5.36 0.53 10.14
C ASN A 70 5.79 1.83 10.83
N GLU A 71 6.77 1.72 11.73
CA GLU A 71 7.22 2.85 12.56
C GLU A 71 7.61 4.10 11.76
N PRO A 72 8.32 3.99 10.61
CA PRO A 72 8.61 5.17 9.80
C PRO A 72 7.35 5.86 9.30
N LEU A 73 6.33 5.12 8.86
CA LEU A 73 5.06 5.68 8.38
C LEU A 73 4.25 6.30 9.54
N GLU A 74 4.15 5.58 10.67
CA GLU A 74 3.47 6.05 11.88
C GLU A 74 4.08 7.36 12.39
N THR A 75 5.42 7.46 12.42
CA THR A 75 6.16 8.66 12.82
C THR A 75 5.92 9.83 11.87
N LEU A 76 5.93 9.58 10.56
CA LEU A 76 5.71 10.62 9.57
C LEU A 76 4.26 11.14 9.58
N ALA A 77 3.27 10.28 9.82
CA ALA A 77 1.88 10.65 9.98
C ALA A 77 1.68 11.50 11.26
N ASN A 78 2.28 11.07 12.39
CA ASN A 78 2.27 11.83 13.64
C ASN A 78 2.85 13.25 13.46
N ALA A 79 4.01 13.36 12.83
CA ALA A 79 4.68 14.65 12.58
C ALA A 79 3.85 15.61 11.70
N ARG A 80 2.89 15.08 10.92
CA ARG A 80 1.97 15.87 10.09
C ARG A 80 0.63 16.16 10.76
N GLY A 81 0.45 15.70 11.98
CA GLY A 81 -0.83 15.83 12.69
C GLY A 81 -1.95 14.97 12.09
N TRP A 82 -1.62 13.83 11.46
CA TRP A 82 -2.61 12.91 10.88
C TRP A 82 -3.02 11.82 11.86
N ILE A 83 -4.30 11.49 11.91
CA ILE A 83 -4.76 10.26 12.55
C ILE A 83 -4.31 9.08 11.69
N CYS A 84 -3.76 8.02 12.31
CA CYS A 84 -3.41 6.80 11.64
C CYS A 84 -4.32 5.66 12.11
N LEU A 85 -4.94 4.95 11.16
CA LEU A 85 -5.81 3.80 11.39
C LEU A 85 -5.15 2.53 10.82
N LEU A 86 -5.00 1.50 11.66
CA LEU A 86 -4.48 0.20 11.30
C LEU A 86 -5.56 -0.85 11.56
N PRO A 87 -6.39 -1.18 10.56
CA PRO A 87 -7.42 -2.21 10.69
C PRO A 87 -6.85 -3.60 10.57
N ASN A 88 -7.45 -4.59 11.27
CA ASN A 88 -7.06 -6.00 11.15
C ASN A 88 -7.55 -6.66 9.85
N PHE A 89 -8.67 -6.24 9.32
CA PHE A 89 -9.35 -6.75 8.12
C PHE A 89 -9.15 -8.26 7.88
N ARG A 90 -9.51 -9.07 8.90
CA ARG A 90 -9.41 -10.53 8.97
C ARG A 90 -8.01 -11.10 9.23
N GLY A 91 -6.98 -10.26 9.41
CA GLY A 91 -5.61 -10.70 9.69
C GLY A 91 -4.94 -11.33 8.47
N ARG A 92 -4.18 -12.41 8.69
CA ARG A 92 -3.35 -13.03 7.65
C ARG A 92 -4.16 -13.48 6.44
N ASN A 93 -3.59 -13.31 5.23
CA ASN A 93 -4.22 -13.68 3.96
C ASN A 93 -4.08 -15.18 3.64
N ASP A 94 -4.38 -16.06 4.59
CA ASP A 94 -4.26 -17.53 4.45
C ASP A 94 -5.57 -18.30 4.68
N HIS A 95 -6.71 -17.60 4.66
CA HIS A 95 -8.05 -18.16 4.80
C HIS A 95 -9.09 -17.38 3.97
N PRO A 96 -10.27 -17.97 3.66
CA PRO A 96 -11.23 -17.40 2.71
C PRO A 96 -11.82 -16.05 3.10
N GLU A 97 -11.92 -15.73 4.39
CA GLU A 97 -12.49 -14.45 4.87
C GLU A 97 -11.52 -13.27 4.71
N ALA A 98 -10.21 -13.53 4.56
CA ALA A 98 -9.18 -12.54 4.28
C ALA A 98 -8.93 -12.34 2.78
N CYS A 99 -7.76 -11.88 2.39
CA CYS A 99 -7.27 -11.83 1.01
C CYS A 99 -8.24 -11.19 0.01
N GLY A 100 -8.56 -9.91 0.20
CA GLY A 100 -9.40 -9.17 -0.71
C GLY A 100 -10.88 -9.60 -0.73
N SER A 101 -11.33 -10.42 0.23
CA SER A 101 -12.74 -10.79 0.36
C SER A 101 -13.63 -9.57 0.62
N GLU A 102 -14.92 -9.66 0.28
CA GLU A 102 -15.87 -8.57 0.53
C GLU A 102 -16.00 -8.25 2.02
N ILE A 103 -15.91 -9.26 2.88
CA ILE A 103 -15.96 -9.09 4.34
C ILE A 103 -14.73 -8.34 4.85
N ALA A 104 -13.53 -8.67 4.35
CA ALA A 104 -12.30 -7.95 4.71
C ALA A 104 -12.30 -6.50 4.19
N GLN A 105 -12.86 -6.25 3.01
CA GLN A 105 -13.08 -4.89 2.50
C GLN A 105 -14.04 -4.11 3.41
N GLN A 106 -15.13 -4.76 3.85
CA GLN A 106 -16.11 -4.12 4.74
C GLN A 106 -15.49 -3.78 6.10
N ASP A 107 -14.62 -4.62 6.65
CA ASP A 107 -13.91 -4.31 7.91
C ASP A 107 -13.14 -2.98 7.81
N ILE A 108 -12.49 -2.73 6.65
CA ILE A 108 -11.75 -1.47 6.41
C ILE A 108 -12.72 -0.29 6.33
N LEU A 109 -13.83 -0.44 5.60
CA LEU A 109 -14.84 0.61 5.46
C LEU A 109 -15.47 0.96 6.82
N ASP A 110 -15.86 -0.05 7.59
CA ASP A 110 -16.44 0.14 8.93
C ASP A 110 -15.44 0.79 9.89
N ALA A 111 -14.16 0.45 9.77
CA ALA A 111 -13.11 1.08 10.56
C ALA A 111 -12.94 2.58 10.20
N VAL A 112 -12.99 2.93 8.92
CA VAL A 112 -12.97 4.33 8.47
C VAL A 112 -14.19 5.09 8.99
N GLU A 113 -15.39 4.52 8.86
CA GLU A 113 -16.62 5.15 9.36
C GLU A 113 -16.60 5.31 10.88
N TRP A 114 -16.08 4.31 11.61
CA TRP A 114 -15.92 4.40 13.05
C TRP A 114 -15.00 5.55 13.46
N VAL A 115 -13.84 5.73 12.80
CA VAL A 115 -12.93 6.84 13.09
C VAL A 115 -13.59 8.19 12.79
N LYS A 116 -14.30 8.31 11.66
CA LYS A 116 -15.05 9.52 11.29
C LYS A 116 -16.18 9.87 12.25
N ALA A 117 -16.73 8.89 12.96
CA ALA A 117 -17.78 9.10 13.96
C ALA A 117 -17.24 9.51 15.33
N ASN A 118 -15.99 9.15 15.64
CA ASN A 118 -15.40 9.35 16.97
C ASN A 118 -14.38 10.49 17.02
N TYR A 119 -13.87 10.94 15.87
CA TYR A 119 -12.82 11.96 15.79
C TYR A 119 -13.11 13.00 14.69
N PRO A 120 -12.64 14.25 14.83
CA PRO A 120 -12.74 15.29 13.80
C PRO A 120 -11.82 14.98 12.61
N VAL A 121 -12.30 14.14 11.69
CA VAL A 121 -11.59 13.76 10.46
C VAL A 121 -11.94 14.72 9.33
N ASP A 122 -10.92 15.22 8.63
CA ASP A 122 -11.10 15.89 7.34
C ASP A 122 -11.48 14.86 6.26
N ARG A 123 -12.77 14.79 5.93
CA ARG A 123 -13.33 13.84 4.97
C ARG A 123 -12.80 13.99 3.55
N ARG A 124 -12.16 15.12 3.25
CA ARG A 124 -11.50 15.38 1.97
C ARG A 124 -10.08 14.81 1.91
N ARG A 125 -9.52 14.40 3.05
CA ARG A 125 -8.15 13.89 3.18
C ARG A 125 -8.12 12.53 3.91
N ILE A 126 -8.79 11.54 3.30
CA ILE A 126 -8.74 10.14 3.75
C ILE A 126 -7.83 9.39 2.79
N TYR A 127 -6.68 8.96 3.29
CA TYR A 127 -5.60 8.33 2.53
C TYR A 127 -5.49 6.85 2.83
N LEU A 128 -5.00 6.09 1.86
CA LEU A 128 -4.82 4.64 1.97
C LEU A 128 -3.41 4.24 1.53
N THR A 129 -2.75 3.38 2.28
CA THR A 129 -1.45 2.82 1.89
C THR A 129 -1.23 1.42 2.45
N GLY A 130 -0.36 0.66 1.78
CA GLY A 130 0.09 -0.64 2.26
C GLY A 130 1.15 -1.22 1.33
N SER A 131 1.91 -2.19 1.86
CA SER A 131 2.96 -2.87 1.11
C SER A 131 2.67 -4.37 1.01
N SER A 132 3.08 -5.01 -0.09
CA SER A 132 2.88 -6.45 -0.32
C SER A 132 1.40 -6.84 -0.30
N GLY A 133 0.95 -7.68 0.61
CA GLY A 133 -0.47 -7.96 0.84
C GLY A 133 -1.28 -6.70 1.18
N GLY A 134 -0.68 -5.72 1.87
CA GLY A 134 -1.28 -4.39 2.07
C GLY A 134 -1.38 -3.59 0.78
N GLY A 135 -0.40 -3.70 -0.12
CA GLY A 135 -0.43 -3.11 -1.46
C GLY A 135 -1.51 -3.75 -2.34
N HIS A 136 -1.67 -5.07 -2.26
CA HIS A 136 -2.78 -5.80 -2.86
C HIS A 136 -4.13 -5.24 -2.38
N MET A 137 -4.32 -5.14 -1.07
CA MET A 137 -5.58 -4.65 -0.51
C MET A 137 -5.80 -3.16 -0.77
N THR A 138 -4.72 -2.34 -0.82
CA THR A 138 -4.80 -0.94 -1.25
C THR A 138 -5.37 -0.82 -2.66
N MET A 139 -4.83 -1.56 -3.62
CA MET A 139 -5.32 -1.58 -5.00
C MET A 139 -6.76 -2.12 -5.09
N MET A 140 -7.10 -3.16 -4.29
CA MET A 140 -8.46 -3.70 -4.21
C MET A 140 -9.45 -2.63 -3.73
N MET A 141 -9.14 -1.93 -2.65
CA MET A 141 -9.99 -0.90 -2.08
C MET A 141 -10.16 0.31 -3.00
N VAL A 142 -9.11 0.71 -3.73
CA VAL A 142 -9.21 1.81 -4.71
C VAL A 142 -10.08 1.40 -5.90
N GLY A 143 -9.92 0.16 -6.40
CA GLY A 143 -10.72 -0.34 -7.51
C GLY A 143 -12.21 -0.57 -7.16
N ARG A 144 -12.51 -1.04 -5.96
CA ARG A 144 -13.87 -1.38 -5.52
C ARG A 144 -14.61 -0.22 -4.85
N HIS A 145 -13.88 0.68 -4.17
CA HIS A 145 -14.42 1.75 -3.35
C HIS A 145 -13.75 3.10 -3.65
N PRO A 146 -13.68 3.54 -4.93
CA PRO A 146 -12.94 4.74 -5.34
C PRO A 146 -13.42 6.01 -4.62
N ASN A 147 -14.70 6.08 -4.28
CA ASN A 147 -15.31 7.26 -3.67
C ASN A 147 -14.88 7.51 -2.21
N VAL A 148 -14.17 6.57 -1.57
CA VAL A 148 -13.73 6.74 -0.18
C VAL A 148 -12.43 7.55 -0.13
N TRP A 149 -11.50 7.31 -1.04
CA TRP A 149 -10.11 7.72 -0.92
C TRP A 149 -9.83 9.06 -1.60
N ALA A 150 -9.11 9.93 -0.91
CA ALA A 150 -8.56 11.17 -1.49
C ALA A 150 -7.32 10.88 -2.34
N ALA A 151 -6.51 9.92 -1.90
CA ALA A 151 -5.39 9.37 -2.63
C ALA A 151 -4.97 8.03 -2.01
N ALA A 152 -4.22 7.23 -2.77
CA ALA A 152 -3.64 5.99 -2.28
C ALA A 152 -2.20 5.79 -2.76
N SER A 153 -1.43 4.97 -2.03
CA SER A 153 -0.05 4.60 -2.39
C SER A 153 0.15 3.10 -2.12
N ALA A 154 0.27 2.31 -3.18
CA ALA A 154 0.37 0.85 -3.16
C ALA A 154 1.81 0.41 -3.48
N TRP A 155 2.44 -0.30 -2.56
CA TRP A 155 3.84 -0.70 -2.65
C TRP A 155 3.97 -2.20 -2.84
N VAL A 156 4.78 -2.63 -3.81
CA VAL A 156 5.13 -4.04 -4.08
C VAL A 156 3.91 -4.97 -4.02
N GLY A 157 2.76 -4.49 -4.53
CA GLY A 157 1.46 -5.13 -4.36
C GLY A 157 1.17 -6.21 -5.39
N ILE A 158 0.45 -7.25 -4.98
CA ILE A 158 -0.03 -8.30 -5.85
C ILE A 158 -1.29 -7.82 -6.60
N SER A 159 -1.27 -7.74 -7.92
CA SER A 159 -2.44 -7.31 -8.71
C SER A 159 -3.25 -8.46 -9.28
N ASP A 160 -2.62 -9.61 -9.55
CA ASP A 160 -3.24 -10.82 -10.09
C ASP A 160 -2.83 -12.05 -9.26
N LEU A 161 -3.78 -12.65 -8.55
CA LEU A 161 -3.52 -13.82 -7.70
C LEU A 161 -3.22 -15.08 -8.50
N ALA A 162 -3.78 -15.23 -9.71
CA ALA A 162 -3.53 -16.43 -10.52
C ALA A 162 -2.10 -16.41 -11.07
N ALA A 163 -1.63 -15.25 -11.56
CA ALA A 163 -0.25 -15.08 -11.99
C ALA A 163 0.73 -15.26 -10.81
N TRP A 164 0.39 -14.70 -9.64
CA TRP A 164 1.20 -14.86 -8.45
C TRP A 164 1.24 -16.31 -7.94
N TYR A 165 0.11 -17.04 -8.05
CA TYR A 165 0.06 -18.48 -7.76
C TYR A 165 1.02 -19.26 -8.65
N GLN A 166 1.06 -18.98 -9.96
CA GLN A 166 1.95 -19.69 -10.89
C GLN A 166 3.42 -19.59 -10.46
N LYS A 167 3.88 -18.38 -10.07
CA LYS A 167 5.22 -18.17 -9.53
C LYS A 167 5.47 -19.05 -8.30
N HIS A 168 4.66 -18.88 -7.27
CA HIS A 168 4.90 -19.49 -5.96
C HIS A 168 4.58 -21.01 -5.90
N SER A 169 3.76 -21.51 -6.81
CA SER A 169 3.57 -22.96 -6.97
C SER A 169 4.80 -23.66 -7.57
N ALA A 170 5.58 -22.94 -8.40
CA ALA A 170 6.83 -23.46 -8.94
C ALA A 170 7.97 -23.41 -7.91
N GLU A 171 7.95 -22.45 -6.98
CA GLU A 171 8.96 -22.28 -5.94
C GLU A 171 8.69 -23.11 -4.67
N ASP A 172 7.47 -23.62 -4.51
CA ASP A 172 6.99 -24.38 -3.32
C ASP A 172 7.25 -23.69 -1.97
N ASP A 173 7.11 -22.37 -1.93
CA ASP A 173 7.46 -21.49 -0.79
C ASP A 173 6.34 -21.25 0.22
N GLY A 174 5.23 -21.95 0.10
CA GLY A 174 4.07 -21.83 1.00
C GLY A 174 3.02 -20.81 0.58
N TYR A 175 3.32 -19.76 -0.20
CA TYR A 175 2.31 -18.82 -0.71
C TYR A 175 1.31 -19.50 -1.62
N GLY A 176 1.77 -20.43 -2.48
CA GLY A 176 0.88 -21.26 -3.30
C GLY A 176 -0.13 -22.06 -2.47
N GLN A 177 0.29 -22.57 -1.30
CA GLN A 177 -0.61 -23.29 -0.39
C GLN A 177 -1.63 -22.34 0.27
N MET A 178 -1.22 -21.15 0.68
CA MET A 178 -2.11 -20.12 1.25
C MET A 178 -3.19 -19.74 0.23
N MET A 179 -2.81 -19.45 -1.03
CA MET A 179 -3.76 -19.12 -2.08
C MET A 179 -4.76 -20.24 -2.36
N ARG A 180 -4.33 -21.51 -2.35
CA ARG A 180 -5.26 -22.66 -2.46
C ARG A 180 -6.26 -22.71 -1.32
N LYS A 181 -5.85 -22.44 -0.07
CA LYS A 181 -6.77 -22.38 1.07
C LYS A 181 -7.77 -21.23 0.91
N VAL A 182 -7.30 -20.06 0.46
CA VAL A 182 -8.13 -18.88 0.25
C VAL A 182 -9.17 -19.08 -0.85
N CYS A 183 -8.76 -19.66 -1.99
CA CYS A 183 -9.59 -19.79 -3.19
C CYS A 183 -10.30 -21.14 -3.31
N GLY A 184 -9.97 -22.12 -2.44
CA GLY A 184 -10.58 -23.46 -2.46
C GLY A 184 -9.89 -24.45 -3.39
N GLY A 185 -8.80 -24.11 -4.05
CA GLY A 185 -8.03 -24.93 -4.99
C GLY A 185 -7.01 -24.13 -5.78
N LYS A 186 -6.42 -24.72 -6.81
CA LYS A 186 -5.50 -24.04 -7.72
C LYS A 186 -6.23 -23.48 -8.96
N PRO A 187 -5.69 -22.47 -9.64
CA PRO A 187 -6.24 -22.01 -10.91
C PRO A 187 -6.37 -23.16 -11.90
N GLY A 188 -7.53 -23.25 -12.57
CA GLY A 188 -7.86 -24.30 -13.52
C GLY A 188 -8.54 -25.56 -12.92
N ASP A 189 -8.69 -25.68 -11.60
CA ASP A 189 -9.40 -26.82 -11.00
C ASP A 189 -10.90 -26.77 -11.28
N SER A 190 -11.51 -25.58 -11.35
CA SER A 190 -12.89 -25.35 -11.76
C SER A 190 -13.18 -23.87 -12.00
N ASP A 191 -14.27 -23.57 -12.73
CA ASP A 191 -14.74 -22.18 -12.97
C ASP A 191 -15.00 -21.42 -11.66
N ALA A 192 -15.52 -22.09 -10.63
CA ALA A 192 -15.79 -21.48 -9.33
C ALA A 192 -14.50 -21.05 -8.62
N ILE A 193 -13.44 -21.87 -8.70
CA ILE A 193 -12.12 -21.54 -8.15
C ILE A 193 -11.48 -20.42 -8.95
N ASP A 194 -11.52 -20.48 -10.27
CA ASP A 194 -10.99 -19.41 -11.12
C ASP A 194 -11.71 -18.08 -10.87
N GLN A 195 -13.01 -18.13 -10.56
CA GLN A 195 -13.76 -16.95 -10.14
C GLN A 195 -13.26 -16.38 -8.82
N GLN A 196 -12.87 -17.22 -7.83
CA GLN A 196 -12.27 -16.76 -6.58
C GLN A 196 -10.94 -16.03 -6.83
N TYR A 197 -10.07 -16.58 -7.68
CA TYR A 197 -8.83 -15.88 -8.06
C TYR A 197 -9.11 -14.52 -8.70
N ARG A 198 -10.04 -14.46 -9.66
CA ARG A 198 -10.44 -13.19 -10.32
C ARG A 198 -11.03 -12.19 -9.34
N GLN A 199 -11.98 -12.62 -8.49
CA GLN A 199 -12.65 -11.73 -7.54
C GLN A 199 -11.72 -11.15 -6.48
N ARG A 200 -10.61 -11.82 -6.19
CA ARG A 200 -9.61 -11.41 -5.21
C ARG A 200 -8.39 -10.73 -5.86
N SER A 201 -8.38 -10.56 -7.17
CA SER A 201 -7.34 -9.86 -7.92
C SER A 201 -7.73 -8.41 -8.16
N PRO A 202 -6.97 -7.43 -7.64
CA PRO A 202 -7.21 -6.00 -7.89
C PRO A 202 -7.30 -5.66 -9.36
N LEU A 203 -6.53 -6.33 -10.22
CA LEU A 203 -6.50 -6.11 -11.66
C LEU A 203 -7.91 -6.20 -12.30
N THR A 204 -8.80 -7.01 -11.74
CA THR A 204 -10.21 -7.12 -12.15
C THR A 204 -10.96 -5.79 -12.02
N TYR A 205 -10.59 -4.94 -11.07
CA TYR A 205 -11.37 -3.76 -10.68
C TYR A 205 -10.65 -2.42 -10.92
N LEU A 206 -9.33 -2.43 -11.16
CA LEU A 206 -8.54 -1.20 -11.26
C LEU A 206 -8.97 -0.26 -12.38
N HIS A 207 -9.68 -0.75 -13.41
CA HIS A 207 -10.31 0.11 -14.40
C HIS A 207 -11.37 1.08 -13.81
N GLN A 208 -11.89 0.80 -12.62
CA GLN A 208 -12.84 1.65 -11.89
C GLN A 208 -12.13 2.70 -11.01
N ALA A 209 -10.82 2.60 -10.85
CA ALA A 209 -10.01 3.53 -10.05
C ALA A 209 -9.76 4.88 -10.74
N VAL A 210 -10.28 5.06 -11.96
CA VAL A 210 -10.13 6.31 -12.72
C VAL A 210 -10.66 7.50 -11.90
N GLY A 211 -9.78 8.50 -11.75
CA GLY A 211 -10.09 9.70 -10.96
C GLY A 211 -9.54 9.67 -9.53
N VAL A 212 -9.10 8.51 -9.02
CA VAL A 212 -8.42 8.43 -7.70
C VAL A 212 -6.91 8.59 -7.90
N PRO A 213 -6.27 9.58 -7.27
CA PRO A 213 -4.80 9.69 -7.27
C PRO A 213 -4.18 8.43 -6.66
N LEU A 214 -3.56 7.59 -7.50
CA LEU A 214 -2.94 6.33 -7.07
C LEU A 214 -1.46 6.27 -7.47
N ASP A 215 -0.59 6.13 -6.46
CA ASP A 215 0.81 5.83 -6.62
C ASP A 215 1.03 4.31 -6.49
N ILE A 216 1.67 3.71 -7.48
CA ILE A 216 2.03 2.30 -7.51
C ILE A 216 3.55 2.22 -7.58
N ALA A 217 4.20 1.56 -6.64
CA ALA A 217 5.66 1.50 -6.63
C ALA A 217 6.20 0.11 -6.30
N ALA A 218 7.32 -0.26 -6.93
CA ALA A 218 8.01 -1.51 -6.65
C ALA A 218 9.52 -1.35 -6.83
N GLY A 219 10.29 -2.09 -6.03
CA GLY A 219 11.73 -2.23 -6.24
C GLY A 219 12.00 -3.12 -7.44
N VAL A 220 13.01 -2.77 -8.25
CA VAL A 220 13.33 -3.45 -9.50
C VAL A 220 13.74 -4.92 -9.32
N HIS A 221 14.27 -5.26 -8.13
CA HIS A 221 14.68 -6.63 -7.80
C HIS A 221 13.57 -7.48 -7.18
N ASP A 222 12.37 -6.91 -6.99
CA ASP A 222 11.23 -7.68 -6.46
C ASP A 222 10.80 -8.76 -7.48
N GLY A 223 10.52 -9.95 -6.96
CA GLY A 223 10.30 -11.13 -7.79
C GLY A 223 11.56 -11.97 -8.02
N TYR A 224 12.77 -11.43 -7.77
CA TYR A 224 14.05 -12.15 -7.73
C TYR A 224 14.55 -12.32 -6.29
N THR A 225 14.59 -11.22 -5.54
CA THR A 225 14.98 -11.22 -4.12
C THR A 225 13.78 -11.09 -3.19
N GLY A 226 12.60 -10.80 -3.75
CA GLY A 226 11.33 -10.67 -3.06
C GLY A 226 10.24 -11.53 -3.69
N SER A 227 9.03 -11.45 -3.15
CA SER A 227 7.93 -12.37 -3.48
C SER A 227 7.05 -11.90 -4.64
N VAL A 228 7.05 -10.60 -5.01
CA VAL A 228 6.12 -10.06 -6.00
C VAL A 228 6.85 -9.51 -7.22
N PRO A 229 6.74 -10.15 -8.40
CA PRO A 229 7.34 -9.63 -9.63
C PRO A 229 6.87 -8.21 -9.95
N VAL A 230 7.78 -7.35 -10.42
CA VAL A 230 7.49 -5.95 -10.79
C VAL A 230 6.36 -5.84 -11.81
N ARG A 231 6.15 -6.88 -12.62
CA ARG A 231 5.05 -6.98 -13.60
C ARG A 231 3.70 -6.69 -12.96
N HIS A 232 3.45 -7.11 -11.72
CA HIS A 232 2.19 -6.82 -11.01
C HIS A 232 1.91 -5.32 -10.89
N SER A 233 2.94 -4.53 -10.59
CA SER A 233 2.82 -3.07 -10.48
C SER A 233 2.63 -2.41 -11.85
N LEU A 234 3.31 -2.90 -12.88
CA LEU A 234 3.20 -2.37 -14.24
C LEU A 234 1.84 -2.68 -14.89
N GLU A 235 1.34 -3.89 -14.71
CA GLU A 235 0.01 -4.28 -15.19
C GLU A 235 -1.13 -3.58 -14.44
N ALA A 236 -0.97 -3.37 -13.13
CA ALA A 236 -1.92 -2.59 -12.33
C ALA A 236 -2.03 -1.14 -12.86
N PHE A 237 -0.91 -0.49 -13.13
CA PHE A 237 -0.89 0.82 -13.78
C PHE A 237 -1.55 0.78 -15.16
N ASN A 238 -1.22 -0.20 -15.98
CA ASN A 238 -1.76 -0.35 -17.32
C ASN A 238 -3.30 -0.52 -17.36
N ALA A 239 -3.87 -1.17 -16.35
CA ALA A 239 -5.33 -1.28 -16.23
C ALA A 239 -5.99 0.10 -16.06
N ILE A 240 -5.40 0.99 -15.28
CA ILE A 240 -5.88 2.36 -15.06
C ILE A 240 -5.60 3.23 -16.30
N ALA A 241 -4.39 3.18 -16.84
CA ALA A 241 -3.98 3.97 -17.99
C ALA A 241 -4.87 3.69 -19.22
N LYS A 242 -5.18 2.41 -19.49
CA LYS A 242 -6.11 2.02 -20.56
C LYS A 242 -7.53 2.54 -20.31
N ALA A 243 -8.00 2.50 -19.07
CA ALA A 243 -9.37 2.94 -18.72
C ALA A 243 -9.54 4.46 -18.83
N ASP A 244 -8.51 5.26 -18.55
CA ASP A 244 -8.57 6.73 -18.64
C ASP A 244 -8.06 7.30 -19.97
N GLY A 245 -7.65 6.42 -20.91
CA GLY A 245 -7.15 6.78 -22.23
C GLY A 245 -5.71 7.32 -22.24
N SER A 246 -4.94 7.03 -21.19
CA SER A 246 -3.50 7.33 -21.12
C SER A 246 -2.67 6.26 -21.82
N THR A 247 -1.40 6.58 -22.10
CA THR A 247 -0.46 5.63 -22.72
C THR A 247 -0.09 4.54 -21.71
N ALA A 248 -0.36 3.29 -22.09
CA ALA A 248 0.07 2.12 -21.34
C ALA A 248 1.55 1.81 -21.58
N ILE A 249 2.18 1.17 -20.62
CA ILE A 249 3.52 0.57 -20.76
C ILE A 249 3.38 -0.62 -21.70
N THR A 250 4.25 -0.73 -22.70
CA THR A 250 4.23 -1.83 -23.67
C THR A 250 4.68 -3.14 -23.04
N GLU A 251 4.29 -4.26 -23.64
CA GLU A 251 4.73 -5.58 -23.17
C GLU A 251 6.26 -5.72 -23.22
N ASP A 252 6.89 -5.19 -24.27
CA ASP A 252 8.35 -5.19 -24.41
C ASP A 252 9.04 -4.41 -23.27
N GLU A 253 8.53 -3.23 -22.89
CA GLU A 253 9.05 -2.49 -21.72
C GLU A 253 8.82 -3.25 -20.40
N ILE A 254 7.66 -3.92 -20.25
CA ILE A 254 7.39 -4.76 -19.07
C ILE A 254 8.39 -5.91 -19.00
N GLU A 255 8.65 -6.58 -20.12
CA GLU A 255 9.65 -7.66 -20.18
C GLU A 255 11.05 -7.16 -19.86
N GLN A 256 11.46 -5.99 -20.40
CA GLN A 256 12.76 -5.39 -20.14
C GLN A 256 12.94 -5.07 -18.64
N ILE A 257 11.97 -4.40 -18.02
CA ILE A 257 12.01 -4.07 -16.58
C ILE A 257 11.90 -5.32 -15.70
N SER A 258 11.26 -6.38 -16.19
CA SER A 258 11.14 -7.65 -15.46
C SER A 258 12.38 -8.56 -15.56
N ARG A 259 13.45 -8.14 -16.20
CA ARG A 259 14.74 -8.84 -16.23
C ARG A 259 15.49 -8.63 -14.90
N PRO A 260 16.48 -9.47 -14.57
CA PRO A 260 17.31 -9.27 -13.37
C PRO A 260 18.05 -7.93 -13.32
N ASP A 261 18.42 -7.37 -14.48
CA ASP A 261 19.03 -6.04 -14.58
C ASP A 261 18.00 -4.89 -14.58
N GLY A 262 16.74 -5.21 -14.89
CA GLY A 262 15.60 -4.29 -14.77
C GLY A 262 15.77 -2.94 -15.48
N ARG A 263 16.33 -2.91 -16.69
CA ARG A 263 16.61 -1.68 -17.45
C ARG A 263 15.85 -1.64 -18.75
N LEU A 264 15.38 -0.43 -19.11
CA LEU A 264 14.86 -0.15 -20.45
C LEU A 264 15.99 0.11 -21.43
N ASP A 265 15.88 -0.45 -22.63
CA ASP A 265 16.82 -0.19 -23.73
C ASP A 265 16.71 1.28 -24.20
N LEU A 266 15.49 1.84 -24.17
CA LEU A 266 15.17 3.22 -24.56
C LEU A 266 14.29 3.88 -23.50
N PRO A 267 14.86 4.35 -22.37
CA PRO A 267 14.08 5.00 -21.31
C PRO A 267 13.51 6.36 -21.77
N HIS A 268 12.31 6.67 -21.33
CA HIS A 268 11.74 8.01 -21.49
C HIS A 268 12.39 9.01 -20.52
N ALA A 269 12.27 10.30 -20.79
CA ALA A 269 12.77 11.34 -19.87
C ALA A 269 12.13 11.24 -18.47
N SER A 270 10.87 10.77 -18.37
CA SER A 270 10.19 10.53 -17.10
C SER A 270 10.76 9.38 -16.28
N ASP A 271 11.53 8.47 -16.88
CA ASP A 271 12.12 7.32 -16.20
C ASP A 271 13.42 7.64 -15.47
N GLN A 272 14.05 8.76 -15.80
CA GLN A 272 15.34 9.19 -15.28
C GLN A 272 15.21 10.41 -14.37
N VAL A 273 14.13 10.48 -13.58
CA VAL A 273 13.89 11.59 -12.67
C VAL A 273 14.56 11.37 -11.32
N ALA A 274 15.12 12.43 -10.77
CA ALA A 274 15.53 12.45 -9.37
C ALA A 274 14.32 12.82 -8.49
N ASP A 275 14.00 11.95 -7.53
CA ASP A 275 12.94 12.18 -6.56
C ASP A 275 13.50 11.98 -5.16
N ALA A 276 13.71 13.08 -4.44
CA ALA A 276 14.29 13.06 -3.11
C ALA A 276 13.45 12.25 -2.09
N SER A 277 12.13 12.13 -2.31
CA SER A 277 11.27 11.35 -1.43
C SER A 277 11.54 9.84 -1.50
N PHE A 278 12.03 9.35 -2.66
CA PHE A 278 12.48 7.96 -2.82
C PHE A 278 13.89 7.75 -2.26
N GLY A 279 14.78 8.76 -2.38
CA GLY A 279 16.18 8.66 -1.94
C GLY A 279 16.98 7.58 -2.68
N ARG A 280 16.51 7.14 -3.85
CA ARG A 280 17.04 6.04 -4.65
C ARG A 280 16.89 6.33 -6.14
N GLU A 281 17.64 5.61 -6.97
CA GLU A 281 17.54 5.68 -8.43
C GLU A 281 16.18 5.15 -8.89
N ILE A 282 15.63 5.80 -9.91
CA ILE A 282 14.37 5.41 -10.55
C ILE A 282 14.69 4.91 -11.95
N TYR A 283 14.15 3.76 -12.31
CA TYR A 283 14.39 3.08 -13.57
C TYR A 283 13.22 3.12 -14.53
N LEU A 284 12.02 3.35 -13.98
CA LEU A 284 10.82 3.61 -14.77
C LEU A 284 9.87 4.48 -13.94
N ARG A 285 9.36 5.55 -14.58
CA ARG A 285 8.24 6.32 -14.06
C ARG A 285 7.29 6.68 -15.20
N ARG A 286 6.05 6.24 -15.08
CA ARG A 286 4.97 6.57 -16.02
C ARG A 286 3.79 7.19 -15.27
N HIS A 287 3.08 8.05 -15.99
CA HIS A 287 1.94 8.78 -15.48
C HIS A 287 0.71 8.51 -16.36
N ALA A 288 -0.42 8.26 -15.73
CA ALA A 288 -1.76 8.39 -16.25
C ALA A 288 -2.37 9.70 -15.72
N LYS A 289 -3.65 9.98 -16.00
CA LYS A 289 -4.27 11.25 -15.55
C LYS A 289 -4.22 11.43 -14.03
N HIS A 290 -4.46 10.37 -13.29
CA HIS A 290 -4.47 10.40 -11.82
C HIS A 290 -3.55 9.35 -11.18
N ALA A 291 -2.99 8.42 -11.95
CA ALA A 291 -2.11 7.39 -11.44
C ALA A 291 -0.67 7.57 -11.90
N ARG A 292 0.27 7.11 -11.11
CA ARG A 292 1.65 6.90 -11.57
C ARG A 292 2.14 5.52 -11.15
N VAL A 293 3.12 5.00 -11.89
CA VAL A 293 3.91 3.86 -11.47
C VAL A 293 5.37 4.25 -11.41
N THR A 294 6.08 3.75 -10.39
CA THR A 294 7.51 3.97 -10.22
C THR A 294 8.22 2.65 -9.91
N ILE A 295 9.23 2.32 -10.72
CA ILE A 295 10.16 1.22 -10.43
C ILE A 295 11.48 1.84 -10.01
N PHE A 296 11.93 1.52 -8.78
CA PHE A 296 13.09 2.13 -8.15
C PHE A 296 14.15 1.08 -7.78
N GLU A 297 15.38 1.53 -7.51
CA GLU A 297 16.43 0.66 -7.00
C GLU A 297 16.08 0.13 -5.62
N GLY A 298 15.76 -1.16 -5.53
CA GLY A 298 15.33 -1.82 -4.30
C GLY A 298 14.71 -3.18 -4.54
N GLY A 299 14.30 -3.83 -3.44
CA GLY A 299 13.64 -5.13 -3.42
C GLY A 299 12.17 -5.04 -3.01
N HIS A 300 11.74 -6.01 -2.20
CA HIS A 300 10.36 -6.13 -1.70
C HIS A 300 10.11 -5.19 -0.51
N GLU A 301 10.01 -3.91 -0.76
CA GLU A 301 9.92 -2.88 0.28
C GLU A 301 9.05 -1.69 -0.12
N GLY A 302 8.55 -0.96 0.89
CA GLY A 302 7.90 0.34 0.71
C GLY A 302 8.76 1.46 1.29
N ILE A 303 8.62 2.67 0.73
CA ILE A 303 9.33 3.87 1.20
C ILE A 303 8.31 4.82 1.83
N ALA A 304 8.25 4.85 3.16
CA ALA A 304 7.28 5.65 3.91
C ALA A 304 7.32 7.15 3.54
N GLY A 305 8.52 7.71 3.34
CA GLY A 305 8.69 9.10 2.91
C GLY A 305 8.05 9.41 1.57
N ALA A 306 8.22 8.53 0.59
CA ALA A 306 7.64 8.69 -0.74
C ALA A 306 6.10 8.49 -0.73
N SER A 307 5.61 7.53 0.06
CA SER A 307 4.17 7.32 0.26
C SER A 307 3.51 8.59 0.82
N ILE A 308 4.02 9.12 1.90
CA ILE A 308 3.49 10.35 2.53
C ILE A 308 3.60 11.55 1.60
N ALA A 309 4.75 11.74 0.91
CA ALA A 309 4.96 12.85 -0.01
C ALA A 309 3.98 12.83 -1.20
N TRP A 310 3.55 11.65 -1.63
CA TRP A 310 2.48 11.52 -2.62
C TRP A 310 1.12 11.89 -2.02
N LEU A 311 0.76 11.30 -0.90
CA LEU A 311 -0.58 11.42 -0.30
C LEU A 311 -0.90 12.88 0.09
N GLU A 312 0.06 13.60 0.67
CA GLU A 312 -0.14 14.98 1.15
C GLU A 312 -0.43 16.01 0.03
N GLN A 313 -0.17 15.66 -1.24
CA GLN A 313 -0.42 16.53 -2.39
C GLN A 313 -1.91 16.53 -2.81
N HIS A 314 -2.74 15.63 -2.26
CA HIS A 314 -4.08 15.39 -2.75
C HIS A 314 -5.14 15.64 -1.69
N ALA A 315 -6.25 16.21 -2.15
CA ALA A 315 -7.49 16.32 -1.40
C ALA A 315 -8.67 16.21 -2.39
N LYS A 316 -9.79 15.64 -1.95
CA LYS A 316 -11.01 15.66 -2.76
C LYS A 316 -11.48 17.08 -2.97
N GLN A 317 -11.98 17.35 -4.15
CA GLN A 317 -12.76 18.56 -4.42
C GLN A 317 -14.16 18.40 -3.83
N ASP A 318 -14.76 19.50 -3.41
CA ASP A 318 -16.13 19.52 -2.89
C ASP A 318 -17.16 19.17 -3.96
#